data_e93315f940dccfe6f308f7721c7f3bab
#
_entry.id   e93315f940dccfe6f308f7721c7f3bab
#
_cell.length_a   1.000
_cell.length_b   1.000
_cell.length_c   1.000
_cell.angle_alpha   90.00
_cell.angle_beta   90.00
_cell.angle_gamma   90.00
#
_symmetry.space_group_name_H-M   'P 1'
#
loop_
_entity.id
_entity.type
_entity.pdbx_description
1 polymer ?
#
loop_
_entity_poly.entity_id
_entity_poly.type
_entity_poly.pdbx_seq_one_letter_code
_entity_poly.pdbx_strand_id
1 'polypeptide(L)'
;MSEGRIRKALSGFYYVDTGSEVLTCRARGKFRKEGISPLVGDRVEVRELGNGEGFVEAILPRKNAFSRPAVANIDQLVVIASGAIPKTDPFLIDRVAAIAALKGCSVMVLLNKCDLDCADALYAVYAAAGFPTLRVSAETGEGIEELKPLIAGKLSAFTGNSGVGKSSILNALDPAFQLQVGDVSQALGRGRHTTRHVELFHLSCGADVVDSPGFSSFETDELNLELKHRLPDTFVEFRPYLDQCRFVGCSHTKEKGCAVLEAVRAGKIQRSRHASYVRLYEELKSLQDWQERKK
;
A
#
# COMPACT_ATOMS: atom_id res chain seq x y z
N MET A 1 -21.45 -10.95 -21.94
CA MET A 1 -20.52 -10.94 -20.78
C MET A 1 -19.94 -9.53 -20.74
N SER A 2 -19.91 -8.91 -19.59
CA SER A 2 -19.36 -7.57 -19.35
C SER A 2 -18.10 -7.68 -18.48
N GLU A 3 -17.16 -6.78 -18.66
CA GLU A 3 -16.04 -6.62 -17.73
C GLU A 3 -16.41 -5.61 -16.65
N GLY A 4 -15.88 -5.81 -15.44
CA GLY A 4 -16.06 -4.87 -14.36
C GLY A 4 -14.97 -5.00 -13.29
N ARG A 5 -15.02 -4.10 -12.29
CA ARG A 5 -14.13 -4.11 -11.13
C ARG A 5 -14.91 -4.40 -9.85
N ILE A 6 -14.42 -5.32 -9.04
CA ILE A 6 -15.01 -5.60 -7.72
C ILE A 6 -14.74 -4.40 -6.81
N ARG A 7 -15.79 -3.68 -6.39
CA ARG A 7 -15.71 -2.55 -5.47
C ARG A 7 -15.87 -2.95 -4.01
N LYS A 8 -16.62 -4.00 -3.76
CA LYS A 8 -16.93 -4.47 -2.41
C LYS A 8 -17.13 -5.97 -2.38
N ALA A 9 -16.72 -6.62 -1.31
CA ALA A 9 -16.99 -8.03 -1.03
C ALA A 9 -17.61 -8.15 0.35
N LEU A 10 -18.81 -8.76 0.42
CA LEU A 10 -19.59 -8.89 1.66
C LEU A 10 -20.36 -10.20 1.68
N SER A 11 -20.13 -11.04 2.69
CA SER A 11 -20.91 -12.26 2.92
C SER A 11 -21.06 -13.19 1.71
N GLY A 12 -19.99 -13.28 0.88
CA GLY A 12 -19.99 -14.12 -0.33
C GLY A 12 -20.60 -13.47 -1.57
N PHE A 13 -21.03 -12.22 -1.47
CA PHE A 13 -21.42 -11.38 -2.59
C PHE A 13 -20.30 -10.43 -2.99
N TYR A 14 -20.22 -10.15 -4.28
CA TYR A 14 -19.26 -9.23 -4.90
C TYR A 14 -20.02 -8.15 -5.66
N TYR A 15 -19.79 -6.91 -5.30
CA TYR A 15 -20.39 -5.76 -5.98
C TYR A 15 -19.42 -5.33 -7.08
N VAL A 16 -19.84 -5.55 -8.32
CA VAL A 16 -19.00 -5.32 -9.51
C VAL A 16 -19.49 -4.10 -10.26
N ASP A 17 -18.63 -3.10 -10.36
CA ASP A 17 -18.87 -1.92 -11.18
C ASP A 17 -18.46 -2.21 -12.62
N THR A 18 -19.41 -2.19 -13.54
CA THR A 18 -19.22 -2.40 -14.98
C THR A 18 -19.01 -1.08 -15.74
N GLY A 19 -19.02 0.05 -15.03
CA GLY A 19 -18.98 1.39 -15.62
C GLY A 19 -20.35 1.93 -16.01
N SER A 20 -21.32 1.07 -16.28
CA SER A 20 -22.73 1.45 -16.52
C SER A 20 -23.61 1.28 -15.28
N GLU A 21 -23.36 0.24 -14.51
CA GLU A 21 -24.09 -0.09 -13.29
C GLU A 21 -23.24 -0.93 -12.33
N VAL A 22 -23.72 -1.07 -11.09
CA VAL A 22 -23.11 -1.94 -10.09
C VAL A 22 -23.96 -3.21 -9.95
N LEU A 23 -23.39 -4.35 -10.34
CA LEU A 23 -24.02 -5.65 -10.28
C LEU A 23 -23.72 -6.36 -8.96
N THR A 24 -24.74 -6.99 -8.36
CA THR A 24 -24.57 -7.87 -7.21
C THR A 24 -24.28 -9.29 -7.71
N CYS A 25 -23.04 -9.72 -7.58
CA CYS A 25 -22.54 -10.96 -8.16
C CYS A 25 -22.23 -12.02 -7.09
N ARG A 26 -22.35 -13.29 -7.48
CA ARG A 26 -21.77 -14.41 -6.75
C ARG A 26 -20.61 -15.01 -7.53
N ALA A 27 -19.62 -15.53 -6.81
CA ALA A 27 -18.52 -16.27 -7.45
C ALA A 27 -18.95 -17.71 -7.76
N ARG A 28 -18.52 -18.23 -8.90
CA ARG A 28 -18.73 -19.65 -9.23
C ARG A 28 -17.95 -20.57 -8.31
N GLY A 29 -18.50 -21.74 -8.03
CA GLY A 29 -17.88 -22.78 -7.19
C GLY A 29 -16.50 -23.25 -7.67
N LYS A 30 -16.14 -23.04 -8.95
CA LYS A 30 -14.82 -23.36 -9.49
C LYS A 30 -13.69 -22.64 -8.77
N PHE A 31 -13.86 -21.35 -8.41
CA PHE A 31 -12.85 -20.58 -7.71
C PHE A 31 -12.47 -21.20 -6.37
N ARG A 32 -13.49 -21.74 -5.65
CA ARG A 32 -13.25 -22.44 -4.37
C ARG A 32 -12.45 -23.73 -4.57
N LYS A 33 -12.69 -24.46 -5.68
CA LYS A 33 -11.95 -25.69 -6.03
C LYS A 33 -10.51 -25.38 -6.42
N GLU A 34 -10.27 -24.27 -7.06
CA GLU A 34 -8.96 -23.79 -7.51
C GLU A 34 -8.18 -23.06 -6.39
N GLY A 35 -8.77 -22.89 -5.20
CA GLY A 35 -8.16 -22.16 -4.09
C GLY A 35 -8.01 -20.65 -4.35
N ILE A 36 -8.70 -20.12 -5.36
CA ILE A 36 -8.66 -18.71 -5.74
C ILE A 36 -9.91 -18.03 -5.17
N SER A 37 -9.71 -16.90 -4.48
CA SER A 37 -10.81 -16.05 -4.04
C SER A 37 -10.81 -14.73 -4.79
N PRO A 38 -11.97 -14.26 -5.31
CA PRO A 38 -12.06 -12.90 -5.82
C PRO A 38 -11.78 -11.89 -4.71
N LEU A 39 -11.06 -10.84 -5.06
CA LEU A 39 -10.67 -9.78 -4.14
C LEU A 39 -11.27 -8.44 -4.57
N VAL A 40 -11.44 -7.54 -3.63
CA VAL A 40 -11.73 -6.13 -3.96
C VAL A 40 -10.60 -5.58 -4.81
N GLY A 41 -10.91 -4.84 -5.87
CA GLY A 41 -9.96 -4.36 -6.87
C GLY A 41 -9.71 -5.32 -8.05
N ASP A 42 -10.19 -6.58 -8.00
CA ASP A 42 -10.09 -7.47 -9.16
C ASP A 42 -10.88 -6.92 -10.36
N ARG A 43 -10.28 -7.07 -11.54
CA ARG A 43 -11.02 -6.99 -12.80
C ARG A 43 -11.58 -8.37 -13.11
N VAL A 44 -12.85 -8.43 -13.44
CA VAL A 44 -13.59 -9.69 -13.60
C VAL A 44 -14.47 -9.65 -14.84
N GLU A 45 -14.68 -10.83 -15.43
CA GLU A 45 -15.75 -11.05 -16.38
C GLU A 45 -17.02 -11.47 -15.64
N VAL A 46 -18.14 -10.83 -15.97
CA VAL A 46 -19.44 -11.05 -15.34
C VAL A 46 -20.43 -11.56 -16.39
N ARG A 47 -21.17 -12.59 -16.02
CA ARG A 47 -22.38 -12.98 -16.73
C ARG A 47 -23.58 -12.38 -16.01
N GLU A 48 -24.23 -11.43 -16.65
CA GLU A 48 -25.43 -10.79 -16.16
C GLU A 48 -26.61 -11.77 -16.21
N LEU A 49 -27.47 -11.71 -15.18
CA LEU A 49 -28.70 -12.47 -15.07
C LEU A 49 -29.96 -11.61 -15.27
N GLY A 50 -29.78 -10.28 -15.32
CA GLY A 50 -30.84 -9.29 -15.24
C GLY A 50 -31.09 -8.83 -13.80
N ASN A 51 -31.90 -7.78 -13.65
CA ASN A 51 -32.27 -7.20 -12.34
C ASN A 51 -31.09 -6.77 -11.44
N GLY A 52 -29.94 -6.37 -12.03
CA GLY A 52 -28.75 -5.97 -11.27
C GLY A 52 -27.99 -7.13 -10.63
N GLU A 53 -28.25 -8.37 -11.04
CA GLU A 53 -27.58 -9.56 -10.53
C GLU A 53 -26.65 -10.20 -11.59
N GLY A 54 -25.62 -10.94 -11.13
CA GLY A 54 -24.68 -11.62 -12.01
C GLY A 54 -23.85 -12.71 -11.33
N PHE A 55 -23.05 -13.37 -12.15
CA PHE A 55 -22.02 -14.31 -11.70
C PHE A 55 -20.64 -13.84 -12.18
N VAL A 56 -19.67 -13.85 -11.27
CA VAL A 56 -18.27 -13.73 -11.64
C VAL A 56 -17.84 -15.01 -12.34
N GLU A 57 -17.53 -14.90 -13.63
CA GLU A 57 -17.14 -16.01 -14.49
C GLU A 57 -15.65 -16.23 -14.53
N ALA A 58 -14.88 -15.15 -14.60
CA ALA A 58 -13.42 -15.16 -14.59
C ALA A 58 -12.84 -13.98 -13.80
N ILE A 59 -11.67 -14.21 -13.22
CA ILE A 59 -10.83 -13.16 -12.65
C ILE A 59 -9.71 -12.91 -13.66
N LEU A 60 -9.57 -11.67 -14.10
CA LEU A 60 -8.51 -11.29 -15.03
C LEU A 60 -7.15 -11.26 -14.32
N PRO A 61 -6.03 -11.36 -15.07
CA PRO A 61 -4.70 -11.36 -14.48
C PRO A 61 -4.50 -10.18 -13.53
N ARG A 62 -4.06 -10.48 -12.31
CA ARG A 62 -3.75 -9.48 -11.29
C ARG A 62 -2.38 -8.88 -11.54
N LYS A 63 -2.27 -7.56 -11.39
CA LYS A 63 -1.00 -6.84 -11.31
C LYS A 63 -0.26 -7.16 -10.01
N ASN A 64 -1.01 -7.18 -8.91
CA ASN A 64 -0.56 -7.54 -7.57
C ASN A 64 -1.76 -7.92 -6.70
N ALA A 65 -1.46 -8.52 -5.55
CA ALA A 65 -2.44 -8.81 -4.50
C ALA A 65 -1.79 -8.68 -3.13
N PHE A 66 -2.58 -8.21 -2.17
CA PHE A 66 -2.24 -8.09 -0.76
C PHE A 66 -3.15 -8.99 0.06
N SER A 67 -2.62 -9.57 1.12
CA SER A 67 -3.35 -10.48 2.01
C SER A 67 -4.12 -9.75 3.09
N ARG A 68 -3.56 -8.65 3.58
CA ARG A 68 -4.16 -7.79 4.61
C ARG A 68 -3.86 -6.31 4.35
N PRO A 69 -4.88 -5.58 3.92
CA PRO A 69 -6.23 -6.04 3.55
C PRO A 69 -6.23 -6.88 2.28
N ALA A 70 -7.25 -7.75 2.13
CA ALA A 70 -7.41 -8.60 0.96
C ALA A 70 -7.89 -7.76 -0.25
N VAL A 71 -6.92 -7.25 -1.02
CA VAL A 71 -7.14 -6.33 -2.14
C VAL A 71 -6.17 -6.63 -3.28
N ALA A 72 -6.61 -6.39 -4.52
CA ALA A 72 -5.82 -6.62 -5.72
C ALA A 72 -5.70 -5.36 -6.58
N ASN A 73 -4.72 -5.35 -7.48
CA ASN A 73 -4.54 -4.35 -8.53
C ASN A 73 -4.33 -2.93 -8.01
N ILE A 74 -3.66 -2.77 -6.85
CA ILE A 74 -3.27 -1.46 -6.33
C ILE A 74 -2.19 -0.87 -7.24
N ASP A 75 -2.40 0.37 -7.70
CA ASP A 75 -1.44 1.12 -8.49
C ASP A 75 -0.41 1.83 -7.60
N GLN A 76 -0.86 2.35 -6.45
CA GLN A 76 -0.08 3.24 -5.63
C GLN A 76 -0.38 3.08 -4.14
N LEU A 77 0.67 3.03 -3.32
CA LEU A 77 0.58 3.20 -1.87
C LEU A 77 0.93 4.65 -1.51
N VAL A 78 -0.02 5.35 -0.87
CA VAL A 78 0.18 6.69 -0.33
C VAL A 78 0.51 6.55 1.16
N VAL A 79 1.78 6.74 1.50
CA VAL A 79 2.26 6.62 2.89
C VAL A 79 2.18 7.97 3.56
N ILE A 80 1.22 8.10 4.49
CA ILE A 80 1.05 9.32 5.26
C ILE A 80 1.98 9.31 6.46
N ALA A 81 2.81 10.34 6.57
CA ALA A 81 3.77 10.55 7.64
C ALA A 81 3.61 11.95 8.22
N SER A 82 4.23 12.20 9.37
CA SER A 82 4.21 13.52 10.02
C SER A 82 5.48 13.76 10.82
N GLY A 83 5.96 15.00 10.80
CA GLY A 83 7.00 15.52 11.70
C GLY A 83 6.42 15.86 13.07
N ALA A 84 5.15 16.28 13.11
CA ALA A 84 4.41 16.56 14.36
C ALA A 84 3.90 15.27 15.02
N ILE A 85 3.37 15.41 16.25
CA ILE A 85 2.87 14.26 17.02
C ILE A 85 1.58 13.70 16.38
N PRO A 86 1.48 12.38 16.22
CA PRO A 86 2.52 11.36 16.44
C PRO A 86 3.60 11.41 15.34
N LYS A 87 4.87 11.54 15.72
CA LYS A 87 5.98 11.53 14.77
C LYS A 87 6.09 10.16 14.10
N THR A 88 6.28 10.18 12.79
CA THR A 88 6.45 8.94 12.03
C THR A 88 7.89 8.46 12.10
N ASP A 89 8.09 7.18 12.50
CA ASP A 89 9.38 6.51 12.35
C ASP A 89 9.66 6.28 10.84
N PRO A 90 10.78 6.80 10.28
CA PRO A 90 11.15 6.56 8.90
C PRO A 90 11.16 5.08 8.50
N PHE A 91 11.46 4.19 9.45
CA PHE A 91 11.46 2.76 9.22
C PHE A 91 10.10 2.23 8.74
N LEU A 92 8.99 2.79 9.20
CA LEU A 92 7.66 2.42 8.73
C LEU A 92 7.49 2.73 7.24
N ILE A 93 7.93 3.93 6.81
CA ILE A 93 7.83 4.35 5.41
C ILE A 93 8.70 3.42 4.55
N ASP A 94 9.92 3.14 5.00
CA ASP A 94 10.90 2.32 4.30
C ASP A 94 10.44 0.87 4.14
N ARG A 95 9.81 0.32 5.17
CA ARG A 95 9.21 -1.01 5.16
C ARG A 95 8.05 -1.10 4.16
N VAL A 96 7.13 -0.13 4.18
CA VAL A 96 6.02 -0.07 3.21
C VAL A 96 6.57 0.09 1.79
N ALA A 97 7.59 0.91 1.59
CA ALA A 97 8.23 1.09 0.29
C ALA A 97 8.88 -0.19 -0.24
N ALA A 98 9.54 -0.97 0.63
CA ALA A 98 10.11 -2.27 0.25
C ALA A 98 9.02 -3.28 -0.17
N ILE A 99 7.94 -3.38 0.59
CA ILE A 99 6.79 -4.24 0.25
C ILE A 99 6.15 -3.79 -1.07
N ALA A 100 5.94 -2.50 -1.26
CA ALA A 100 5.37 -1.95 -2.49
C ALA A 100 6.24 -2.26 -3.71
N ALA A 101 7.56 -2.09 -3.59
CA ALA A 101 8.51 -2.40 -4.65
C ALA A 101 8.48 -3.90 -5.03
N LEU A 102 8.38 -4.79 -4.04
CA LEU A 102 8.21 -6.23 -4.27
C LEU A 102 6.91 -6.55 -5.02
N LYS A 103 5.81 -5.87 -4.67
CA LYS A 103 4.49 -6.05 -5.28
C LYS A 103 4.29 -5.27 -6.59
N GLY A 104 5.28 -4.51 -7.06
CA GLY A 104 5.17 -3.71 -8.27
C GLY A 104 4.20 -2.53 -8.14
N CYS A 105 4.00 -2.02 -6.92
CA CYS A 105 3.24 -0.79 -6.65
C CYS A 105 4.16 0.43 -6.62
N SER A 106 3.69 1.58 -7.08
CA SER A 106 4.36 2.84 -6.81
C SER A 106 4.13 3.28 -5.35
N VAL A 107 5.05 4.10 -4.84
CA VAL A 107 4.93 4.71 -3.52
C VAL A 107 4.97 6.22 -3.64
N MET A 108 4.12 6.88 -2.89
CA MET A 108 4.14 8.32 -2.65
C MET A 108 4.21 8.57 -1.15
N VAL A 109 5.05 9.50 -0.72
CA VAL A 109 5.15 9.93 0.68
C VAL A 109 4.41 11.24 0.85
N LEU A 110 3.42 11.23 1.75
CA LEU A 110 2.59 12.39 2.03
C LEU A 110 2.88 12.87 3.46
N LEU A 111 3.51 14.02 3.58
CA LEU A 111 3.87 14.62 4.87
C LEU A 111 2.73 15.52 5.33
N ASN A 112 1.90 15.01 6.24
CA ASN A 112 0.74 15.71 6.77
C ASN A 112 1.09 16.53 8.03
N LYS A 113 0.23 17.48 8.37
CA LYS A 113 0.37 18.43 9.49
C LYS A 113 1.52 19.41 9.26
N CYS A 114 1.73 19.84 8.00
CA CYS A 114 2.79 20.79 7.68
C CYS A 114 2.56 22.18 8.30
N ASP A 115 1.33 22.48 8.71
CA ASP A 115 0.97 23.64 9.54
C ASP A 115 1.64 23.61 10.94
N LEU A 116 1.97 22.42 11.45
CA LEU A 116 2.64 22.24 12.76
C LEU A 116 4.14 21.96 12.61
N ASP A 117 4.53 21.17 11.61
CA ASP A 117 5.93 20.79 11.35
C ASP A 117 6.06 20.40 9.87
N CYS A 118 6.86 21.14 9.12
CA CYS A 118 7.11 20.90 7.68
C CYS A 118 7.83 19.58 7.36
N ALA A 119 8.29 18.86 8.37
CA ALA A 119 8.96 17.55 8.26
C ALA A 119 10.15 17.57 7.27
N ASP A 120 10.97 18.64 7.29
CA ASP A 120 12.03 18.89 6.30
C ASP A 120 13.03 17.73 6.19
N ALA A 121 13.37 17.11 7.33
CA ALA A 121 14.27 15.97 7.34
C ALA A 121 13.69 14.75 6.59
N LEU A 122 12.39 14.44 6.78
CA LEU A 122 11.71 13.37 6.06
C LEU A 122 11.61 13.71 4.57
N TYR A 123 11.20 14.94 4.26
CA TYR A 123 11.11 15.41 2.88
C TYR A 123 12.43 15.22 2.13
N ALA A 124 13.54 15.69 2.69
CA ALA A 124 14.85 15.59 2.08
C ALA A 124 15.27 14.13 1.82
N VAL A 125 14.99 13.23 2.77
CA VAL A 125 15.33 11.80 2.64
C VAL A 125 14.56 11.15 1.50
N TYR A 126 13.24 11.32 1.45
CA TYR A 126 12.42 10.60 0.48
C TYR A 126 12.44 11.22 -0.91
N ALA A 127 12.54 12.53 -1.02
CA ALA A 127 12.79 13.22 -2.30
C ALA A 127 14.15 12.80 -2.91
N ALA A 128 15.22 12.75 -2.10
CA ALA A 128 16.53 12.28 -2.55
C ALA A 128 16.55 10.79 -2.93
N ALA A 129 15.70 9.96 -2.32
CA ALA A 129 15.52 8.55 -2.69
C ALA A 129 14.64 8.36 -3.94
N GLY A 130 14.12 9.45 -4.54
CA GLY A 130 13.33 9.42 -5.77
C GLY A 130 11.83 9.14 -5.58
N PHE A 131 11.32 9.21 -4.35
CA PHE A 131 9.88 9.08 -4.12
C PHE A 131 9.15 10.41 -4.36
N PRO A 132 8.02 10.42 -5.08
CA PRO A 132 7.09 11.53 -5.04
C PRO A 132 6.76 11.88 -3.59
N THR A 133 7.10 13.08 -3.16
CA THR A 133 6.95 13.51 -1.77
C THR A 133 6.23 14.86 -1.75
N LEU A 134 5.11 14.94 -1.06
CA LEU A 134 4.29 16.14 -0.97
C LEU A 134 4.04 16.51 0.50
N ARG A 135 4.06 17.81 0.82
CA ARG A 135 3.64 18.35 2.11
C ARG A 135 2.18 18.76 2.02
N VAL A 136 1.41 18.42 3.04
CA VAL A 136 -0.01 18.78 3.12
C VAL A 136 -0.39 19.13 4.56
N SER A 137 -1.45 19.88 4.68
CA SER A 137 -2.20 20.02 5.93
C SER A 137 -3.67 19.75 5.66
N ALA A 138 -4.18 18.66 6.21
CA ALA A 138 -5.61 18.37 6.12
C ALA A 138 -6.47 19.36 6.93
N GLU A 139 -5.85 20.07 7.88
CA GLU A 139 -6.51 21.11 8.72
C GLU A 139 -6.71 22.41 7.96
N THR A 140 -5.66 22.88 7.25
CA THR A 140 -5.70 24.14 6.50
C THR A 140 -6.10 23.99 5.03
N GLY A 141 -6.05 22.76 4.50
CA GLY A 141 -6.25 22.46 3.07
C GLY A 141 -5.00 22.65 2.22
N GLU A 142 -3.86 23.05 2.80
CA GLU A 142 -2.61 23.24 2.05
C GLU A 142 -2.15 21.92 1.41
N GLY A 143 -1.77 21.96 0.13
CA GLY A 143 -1.27 20.81 -0.64
C GLY A 143 -2.33 19.79 -1.04
N ILE A 144 -3.60 19.94 -0.67
CA ILE A 144 -4.67 18.99 -1.01
C ILE A 144 -5.02 19.05 -2.50
N GLU A 145 -5.05 20.24 -3.09
CA GLU A 145 -5.31 20.38 -4.53
C GLU A 145 -4.17 19.81 -5.38
N GLU A 146 -2.93 19.93 -4.93
CA GLU A 146 -1.75 19.33 -5.57
C GLU A 146 -1.73 17.79 -5.46
N LEU A 147 -2.36 17.23 -4.44
CA LEU A 147 -2.47 15.79 -4.26
C LEU A 147 -3.43 15.15 -5.27
N LYS A 148 -4.54 15.82 -5.61
CA LYS A 148 -5.59 15.28 -6.50
C LYS A 148 -5.05 14.75 -7.83
N PRO A 149 -4.29 15.50 -8.63
CA PRO A 149 -3.76 14.99 -9.91
C PRO A 149 -2.76 13.85 -9.75
N LEU A 150 -2.09 13.73 -8.60
CA LEU A 150 -1.12 12.66 -8.35
C LEU A 150 -1.76 11.29 -8.07
N ILE A 151 -3.04 11.30 -7.66
CA ILE A 151 -3.82 10.08 -7.39
C ILE A 151 -4.89 9.81 -8.45
N ALA A 152 -5.29 10.81 -9.23
CA ALA A 152 -6.33 10.68 -10.25
C ALA A 152 -6.05 9.53 -11.22
N GLY A 153 -7.10 8.77 -11.58
CA GLY A 153 -7.01 7.61 -12.47
C GLY A 153 -6.30 6.38 -11.90
N LYS A 154 -5.93 6.40 -10.61
CA LYS A 154 -5.23 5.30 -9.94
C LYS A 154 -6.08 4.67 -8.85
N LEU A 155 -5.87 3.37 -8.63
CA LEU A 155 -6.31 2.70 -7.41
C LEU A 155 -5.23 2.89 -6.34
N SER A 156 -5.52 3.77 -5.38
CA SER A 156 -4.60 4.16 -4.32
C SER A 156 -5.02 3.59 -2.97
N ALA A 157 -4.05 3.10 -2.21
CA ALA A 157 -4.27 2.71 -0.83
C ALA A 157 -3.49 3.63 0.11
N PHE A 158 -4.20 4.21 1.08
CA PHE A 158 -3.64 5.15 2.05
C PHE A 158 -3.23 4.42 3.32
N THR A 159 -1.96 4.51 3.69
CA THR A 159 -1.38 3.89 4.88
C THR A 159 -0.64 4.90 5.74
N GLY A 160 -0.41 4.56 7.00
CA GLY A 160 0.29 5.42 7.96
C GLY A 160 -0.15 5.14 9.39
N ASN A 161 0.59 5.62 10.37
CA ASN A 161 0.31 5.42 11.78
C ASN A 161 -1.07 5.94 12.19
N SER A 162 -1.61 5.39 13.28
CA SER A 162 -2.81 5.97 13.90
C SER A 162 -2.54 7.43 14.30
N GLY A 163 -3.53 8.30 14.08
CA GLY A 163 -3.44 9.73 14.41
C GLY A 163 -2.59 10.59 13.46
N VAL A 164 -2.02 10.02 12.37
CA VAL A 164 -1.25 10.79 11.39
C VAL A 164 -2.14 11.65 10.47
N GLY A 165 -3.49 11.46 10.52
CA GLY A 165 -4.47 12.27 9.79
C GLY A 165 -4.99 11.63 8.50
N LYS A 166 -5.00 10.31 8.41
CA LYS A 166 -5.51 9.57 7.23
C LYS A 166 -6.95 9.94 6.87
N SER A 167 -7.89 9.84 7.82
CA SER A 167 -9.29 10.21 7.62
C SER A 167 -9.46 11.69 7.30
N SER A 168 -8.68 12.55 7.95
CA SER A 168 -8.71 13.99 7.69
C SER A 168 -8.30 14.33 6.25
N ILE A 169 -7.25 13.66 5.72
CA ILE A 169 -6.84 13.84 4.33
C ILE A 169 -7.92 13.34 3.36
N LEU A 170 -8.51 12.16 3.62
CA LEU A 170 -9.57 11.62 2.76
C LEU A 170 -10.81 12.53 2.76
N ASN A 171 -11.20 13.07 3.90
CA ASN A 171 -12.28 14.05 4.01
C ASN A 171 -11.95 15.39 3.31
N ALA A 172 -10.67 15.82 3.35
CA ALA A 172 -10.24 17.02 2.66
C ALA A 172 -10.19 16.84 1.13
N LEU A 173 -9.85 15.62 0.66
CA LEU A 173 -9.89 15.26 -0.76
C LEU A 173 -11.30 15.23 -1.32
N ASP A 174 -12.25 14.69 -0.53
CA ASP A 174 -13.64 14.60 -0.92
C ASP A 174 -14.56 14.72 0.31
N PRO A 175 -15.23 15.87 0.50
CA PRO A 175 -16.12 16.11 1.64
C PRO A 175 -17.29 15.12 1.73
N ALA A 176 -17.66 14.44 0.62
CA ALA A 176 -18.71 13.42 0.62
C ALA A 176 -18.31 12.17 1.41
N PHE A 177 -17.02 12.00 1.71
CA PHE A 177 -16.49 10.83 2.44
C PHE A 177 -16.97 10.75 3.89
N GLN A 178 -17.11 11.88 4.58
CA GLN A 178 -17.63 12.04 5.96
C GLN A 178 -17.07 11.00 6.95
N LEU A 179 -15.80 10.61 6.81
CA LEU A 179 -15.15 9.72 7.77
C LEU A 179 -15.04 10.41 9.13
N GLN A 180 -15.38 9.71 10.20
CA GLN A 180 -15.20 10.23 11.55
C GLN A 180 -13.70 10.39 11.86
N VAL A 181 -13.29 11.61 12.17
CA VAL A 181 -11.90 11.93 12.54
C VAL A 181 -11.64 11.37 13.95
N GLY A 182 -10.63 10.52 14.07
CA GLY A 182 -10.24 9.88 15.35
C GLY A 182 -10.53 8.38 15.44
N ASP A 183 -11.41 7.84 14.61
CA ASP A 183 -11.95 6.48 14.78
C ASP A 183 -11.71 5.51 13.60
N VAL A 184 -10.64 5.67 12.81
CA VAL A 184 -10.33 4.70 11.73
C VAL A 184 -10.09 3.28 12.26
N SER A 185 -9.89 3.13 13.58
CA SER A 185 -9.80 1.84 14.25
C SER A 185 -11.03 1.45 15.08
N GLN A 186 -11.97 2.37 15.38
CA GLN A 186 -13.09 2.08 16.28
C GLN A 186 -14.50 2.32 15.73
N ALA A 187 -14.68 3.19 14.72
CA ALA A 187 -16.03 3.58 14.27
C ALA A 187 -16.83 2.49 13.56
N LEU A 188 -16.20 1.39 13.13
CA LEU A 188 -16.88 0.17 12.65
C LEU A 188 -16.98 -0.93 13.71
N GLY A 189 -16.65 -0.64 14.96
CA GLY A 189 -16.55 -1.59 16.08
C GLY A 189 -17.76 -1.63 17.03
N ARG A 190 -18.97 -1.28 16.61
CA ARG A 190 -20.20 -1.63 17.40
C ARG A 190 -20.75 -2.97 16.95
N GLY A 191 -20.17 -4.06 17.47
CA GLY A 191 -20.70 -5.40 17.35
C GLY A 191 -19.58 -6.44 17.45
N ARG A 192 -19.62 -7.31 18.45
CA ARG A 192 -18.81 -8.54 18.51
C ARG A 192 -18.96 -9.27 17.17
N HIS A 193 -17.83 -9.53 16.46
CA HIS A 193 -17.75 -10.21 15.16
C HIS A 193 -18.19 -9.39 13.93
N THR A 194 -17.65 -8.19 13.69
CA THR A 194 -17.75 -7.57 12.36
C THR A 194 -16.52 -7.90 11.54
N THR A 195 -16.73 -8.73 10.53
CA THR A 195 -15.80 -8.99 9.41
C THR A 195 -15.34 -7.64 8.86
N ARG A 196 -14.02 -7.39 8.89
CA ARG A 196 -13.43 -6.16 8.34
C ARG A 196 -13.71 -6.14 6.85
N HIS A 197 -14.60 -5.27 6.40
CA HIS A 197 -14.93 -5.14 4.98
C HIS A 197 -13.92 -4.22 4.29
N VAL A 198 -13.45 -4.64 3.13
CA VAL A 198 -12.68 -3.82 2.21
C VAL A 198 -13.64 -3.27 1.18
N GLU A 199 -13.57 -1.98 0.91
CA GLU A 199 -14.40 -1.31 -0.08
C GLU A 199 -13.58 -0.28 -0.88
N LEU A 200 -13.90 -0.11 -2.17
CA LEU A 200 -13.34 0.93 -3.01
C LEU A 200 -14.29 2.11 -3.08
N PHE A 201 -13.76 3.28 -2.86
CA PHE A 201 -14.46 4.54 -3.01
C PHE A 201 -13.93 5.30 -4.20
N HIS A 202 -14.84 5.81 -5.02
CA HIS A 202 -14.49 6.70 -6.13
C HIS A 202 -14.57 8.14 -5.65
N LEU A 203 -13.44 8.85 -5.71
CA LEU A 203 -13.36 10.26 -5.34
C LEU A 203 -13.75 11.16 -6.52
N SER A 204 -14.25 12.35 -6.23
CA SER A 204 -14.63 13.36 -7.23
C SER A 204 -13.46 13.77 -8.15
N CYS A 205 -12.21 13.62 -7.72
CA CYS A 205 -11.02 13.84 -8.54
C CYS A 205 -10.69 12.69 -9.52
N GLY A 206 -11.54 11.65 -9.60
CA GLY A 206 -11.32 10.49 -10.48
C GLY A 206 -10.34 9.45 -9.94
N ALA A 207 -10.00 9.48 -8.66
CA ALA A 207 -9.20 8.46 -8.01
C ALA A 207 -10.09 7.37 -7.38
N ASP A 208 -9.65 6.12 -7.41
CA ASP A 208 -10.21 5.06 -6.58
C ASP A 208 -9.35 4.89 -5.32
N VAL A 209 -10.00 4.85 -4.16
CA VAL A 209 -9.32 4.69 -2.88
C VAL A 209 -9.82 3.44 -2.17
N VAL A 210 -8.88 2.65 -1.65
CA VAL A 210 -9.21 1.52 -0.78
C VAL A 210 -9.40 2.02 0.63
N ASP A 211 -10.61 1.92 1.16
CA ASP A 211 -10.83 2.03 2.60
C ASP A 211 -10.74 0.65 3.24
N SER A 212 -9.80 0.52 4.13
CA SER A 212 -9.63 -0.68 4.93
C SER A 212 -8.97 -0.34 6.25
N PRO A 213 -9.59 -0.73 7.37
CA PRO A 213 -9.01 -0.55 8.70
C PRO A 213 -7.70 -1.34 8.92
N GLY A 214 -7.25 -2.10 7.94
CA GLY A 214 -6.03 -2.92 8.01
C GLY A 214 -4.78 -2.30 7.39
N PHE A 215 -4.87 -1.19 6.66
CA PHE A 215 -3.70 -0.54 6.05
C PHE A 215 -2.77 0.17 7.05
N SER A 216 -3.14 0.29 8.32
CA SER A 216 -2.23 0.72 9.39
C SER A 216 -1.29 -0.39 9.87
N SER A 217 -1.54 -1.64 9.46
CA SER A 217 -0.80 -2.83 9.89
C SER A 217 -0.32 -3.69 8.70
N PHE A 218 0.32 -3.09 7.70
CA PHE A 218 1.07 -3.81 6.64
C PHE A 218 2.20 -4.69 7.22
N GLU A 219 2.16 -5.00 8.50
CA GLU A 219 3.38 -5.12 9.25
C GLU A 219 3.97 -6.51 9.29
N THR A 220 3.22 -7.57 9.20
CA THR A 220 3.81 -8.90 9.46
C THR A 220 3.57 -9.93 8.39
N ASP A 221 2.40 -9.89 7.72
CA ASP A 221 2.03 -10.96 6.80
C ASP A 221 2.70 -10.85 5.41
N GLU A 222 3.22 -9.64 5.07
CA GLU A 222 3.95 -9.40 3.82
C GLU A 222 5.47 -9.53 3.99
N LEU A 223 5.97 -9.71 5.22
CA LEU A 223 7.37 -10.08 5.48
C LEU A 223 7.52 -11.59 5.25
N ASN A 224 7.95 -11.95 4.07
CA ASN A 224 8.06 -13.33 3.62
C ASN A 224 9.44 -13.64 3.02
N LEU A 225 9.65 -14.88 2.61
CA LEU A 225 10.91 -15.31 2.02
C LEU A 225 11.19 -14.61 0.68
N GLU A 226 10.19 -14.26 -0.10
CA GLU A 226 10.38 -13.52 -1.34
C GLU A 226 11.01 -12.15 -1.07
N LEU A 227 10.49 -11.41 -0.07
CA LEU A 227 11.09 -10.15 0.34
C LEU A 227 12.52 -10.35 0.89
N LYS A 228 12.75 -11.43 1.66
CA LYS A 228 14.09 -11.76 2.18
C LYS A 228 15.12 -11.87 1.05
N HIS A 229 14.79 -12.64 -0.01
CA HIS A 229 15.71 -12.86 -1.13
C HIS A 229 15.86 -11.62 -2.03
N ARG A 230 14.85 -10.78 -2.14
CA ARG A 230 14.80 -9.63 -3.03
C ARG A 230 14.96 -8.28 -2.32
N LEU A 231 15.26 -8.28 -1.02
CA LEU A 231 15.32 -7.06 -0.21
C LEU A 231 16.23 -5.97 -0.82
N PRO A 232 17.45 -6.27 -1.31
CA PRO A 232 18.30 -5.24 -1.94
C PRO A 232 17.63 -4.56 -3.14
N ASP A 233 16.90 -5.29 -3.97
CA ASP A 233 16.22 -4.77 -5.16
C ASP A 233 15.05 -3.85 -4.81
N THR A 234 14.50 -3.97 -3.60
CA THR A 234 13.36 -3.16 -3.14
C THR A 234 13.77 -1.75 -2.71
N PHE A 235 15.05 -1.53 -2.42
CA PHE A 235 15.61 -0.20 -2.19
C PHE A 235 16.09 0.36 -3.52
N VAL A 236 15.24 1.15 -4.19
CA VAL A 236 15.47 1.58 -5.57
C VAL A 236 16.79 2.32 -5.76
N GLU A 237 17.24 3.04 -4.75
CA GLU A 237 18.51 3.75 -4.73
C GLU A 237 19.74 2.85 -4.60
N PHE A 238 19.57 1.56 -4.26
CA PHE A 238 20.65 0.57 -4.22
C PHE A 238 20.95 -0.02 -5.60
N ARG A 239 19.96 -0.07 -6.48
CA ARG A 239 20.06 -0.76 -7.79
C ARG A 239 21.29 -0.41 -8.60
N PRO A 240 21.73 0.86 -8.70
CA PRO A 240 22.93 1.21 -9.46
C PRO A 240 24.23 0.60 -8.91
N TYR A 241 24.22 0.07 -7.68
CA TYR A 241 25.40 -0.41 -6.96
C TYR A 241 25.41 -1.93 -6.71
N LEU A 242 24.31 -2.64 -6.91
CA LEU A 242 24.18 -4.05 -6.53
C LEU A 242 25.21 -4.96 -7.19
N ASP A 243 25.48 -4.74 -8.49
CA ASP A 243 26.43 -5.55 -9.27
C ASP A 243 27.89 -5.08 -9.13
N GLN A 244 28.17 -4.03 -8.33
CA GLN A 244 29.49 -3.44 -8.16
C GLN A 244 30.19 -3.88 -6.88
N CYS A 245 29.56 -4.75 -6.08
CA CYS A 245 30.16 -5.24 -4.85
C CYS A 245 31.28 -6.24 -5.12
N ARG A 246 32.31 -6.23 -4.27
CA ARG A 246 33.43 -7.17 -4.36
C ARG A 246 33.01 -8.64 -4.24
N PHE A 247 31.93 -8.92 -3.50
CA PHE A 247 31.48 -10.28 -3.23
C PHE A 247 30.10 -10.51 -3.85
N VAL A 248 29.95 -11.66 -4.51
CA VAL A 248 28.63 -12.17 -4.94
C VAL A 248 27.81 -12.51 -3.70
N GLY A 249 26.52 -12.12 -3.69
CA GLY A 249 25.64 -12.35 -2.54
C GLY A 249 25.95 -11.44 -1.33
N CYS A 250 26.53 -10.25 -1.59
CA CYS A 250 26.77 -9.24 -0.58
C CYS A 250 25.46 -8.87 0.14
N SER A 251 25.48 -8.86 1.48
CA SER A 251 24.31 -8.48 2.26
C SER A 251 24.12 -6.97 2.39
N HIS A 252 25.10 -6.17 1.91
CA HIS A 252 25.13 -4.71 1.98
C HIS A 252 25.01 -4.13 3.41
N THR A 253 25.35 -4.93 4.43
CA THR A 253 25.24 -4.51 5.83
C THR A 253 26.56 -4.02 6.41
N LYS A 254 27.67 -4.76 6.20
CA LYS A 254 28.99 -4.47 6.81
C LYS A 254 30.19 -4.95 6.00
N GLU A 255 30.00 -5.49 4.80
CA GLU A 255 31.05 -6.10 4.01
C GLU A 255 32.06 -5.06 3.49
N LYS A 256 33.35 -5.38 3.58
CA LYS A 256 34.42 -4.57 2.98
C LYS A 256 34.34 -4.67 1.45
N GLY A 257 34.38 -3.53 0.76
CA GLY A 257 34.24 -3.47 -0.70
C GLY A 257 32.80 -3.61 -1.17
N CYS A 258 31.84 -3.25 -0.32
CA CYS A 258 30.43 -3.14 -0.69
C CYS A 258 30.17 -1.76 -1.32
N ALA A 259 29.75 -1.76 -2.61
CA ALA A 259 29.49 -0.52 -3.34
C ALA A 259 28.31 0.29 -2.76
N VAL A 260 27.30 -0.38 -2.19
CA VAL A 260 26.18 0.28 -1.48
C VAL A 260 26.71 1.04 -0.27
N LEU A 261 27.57 0.44 0.56
CA LEU A 261 28.16 1.10 1.72
C LEU A 261 29.06 2.28 1.33
N GLU A 262 29.76 2.19 0.20
CA GLU A 262 30.55 3.30 -0.33
C GLU A 262 29.64 4.44 -0.79
N ALA A 263 28.53 4.12 -1.45
CA ALA A 263 27.52 5.12 -1.83
C ALA A 263 26.88 5.81 -0.61
N VAL A 264 26.64 5.08 0.47
CA VAL A 264 26.17 5.65 1.76
C VAL A 264 27.22 6.61 2.35
N ARG A 265 28.50 6.20 2.37
CA ARG A 265 29.60 7.08 2.85
C ARG A 265 29.75 8.33 2.02
N ALA A 266 29.55 8.22 0.71
CA ALA A 266 29.60 9.33 -0.24
C ALA A 266 28.35 10.21 -0.22
N GLY A 267 27.34 9.90 0.61
CA GLY A 267 26.08 10.65 0.71
C GLY A 267 25.12 10.47 -0.48
N LYS A 268 25.39 9.52 -1.39
CA LYS A 268 24.52 9.19 -2.53
C LYS A 268 23.31 8.38 -2.11
N ILE A 269 23.42 7.63 -1.02
CA ILE A 269 22.32 6.92 -0.35
C ILE A 269 22.19 7.51 1.04
N GLN A 270 20.95 7.82 1.44
CA GLN A 270 20.67 8.39 2.76
C GLN A 270 20.97 7.36 3.86
N ARG A 271 21.67 7.80 4.91
CA ARG A 271 22.05 6.91 6.02
C ARG A 271 20.86 6.29 6.74
N SER A 272 19.77 7.06 6.89
CA SER A 272 18.53 6.56 7.50
C SER A 272 17.90 5.44 6.68
N ARG A 273 17.89 5.55 5.36
CA ARG A 273 17.39 4.52 4.45
C ARG A 273 18.23 3.24 4.56
N HIS A 274 19.55 3.37 4.56
CA HIS A 274 20.42 2.20 4.77
C HIS A 274 20.22 1.58 6.17
N ALA A 275 20.04 2.39 7.22
CA ALA A 275 19.74 1.88 8.56
C ALA A 275 18.43 1.08 8.58
N SER A 276 17.39 1.55 7.91
CA SER A 276 16.14 0.82 7.73
C SER A 276 16.32 -0.49 6.96
N TYR A 277 17.14 -0.47 5.89
CA TYR A 277 17.50 -1.68 5.17
C TYR A 277 18.14 -2.73 6.08
N VAL A 278 19.15 -2.34 6.86
CA VAL A 278 19.83 -3.25 7.81
C VAL A 278 18.85 -3.82 8.83
N ARG A 279 17.95 -2.99 9.36
CA ARG A 279 16.91 -3.43 10.30
C ARG A 279 15.98 -4.46 9.67
N LEU A 280 15.48 -4.20 8.44
CA LEU A 280 14.64 -5.15 7.68
C LEU A 280 15.41 -6.45 7.39
N TYR A 281 16.67 -6.35 6.99
CA TYR A 281 17.51 -7.50 6.73
C TYR A 281 17.62 -8.41 7.97
N GLU A 282 17.86 -7.84 9.15
CA GLU A 282 17.95 -8.62 10.39
C GLU A 282 16.59 -9.20 10.82
N GLU A 283 15.47 -8.48 10.62
CA GLU A 283 14.13 -9.02 10.86
C GLU A 283 13.84 -10.23 9.93
N LEU A 284 14.16 -10.12 8.64
CA LEU A 284 13.91 -11.17 7.65
C LEU A 284 14.88 -12.35 7.77
N LYS A 285 16.08 -12.14 8.32
CA LYS A 285 17.09 -13.18 8.50
C LYS A 285 16.61 -14.32 9.38
N SER A 286 15.72 -14.05 10.33
CA SER A 286 15.13 -15.05 11.21
C SER A 286 14.16 -15.99 10.47
N LEU A 287 13.66 -15.62 9.30
CA LEU A 287 12.81 -16.47 8.48
C LEU A 287 13.64 -17.60 7.87
N GLN A 288 13.19 -18.83 8.08
CA GLN A 288 13.87 -20.02 7.58
C GLN A 288 13.14 -20.61 6.38
N ASP A 289 13.88 -20.98 5.34
CA ASP A 289 13.36 -21.45 4.05
C ASP A 289 12.48 -22.72 4.16
N TRP A 290 12.56 -23.47 5.27
CA TRP A 290 11.71 -24.64 5.51
C TRP A 290 10.32 -24.31 6.06
N GLN A 291 10.10 -23.09 6.55
CA GLN A 291 8.82 -22.68 7.16
C GLN A 291 7.70 -22.51 6.12
N GLU A 292 8.02 -22.28 4.84
CA GLU A 292 7.02 -22.16 3.77
C GLU A 292 6.47 -23.51 3.28
N ARG A 293 7.17 -24.62 3.50
CA ARG A 293 6.69 -25.95 3.05
C ARG A 293 5.52 -26.50 3.86
N LYS A 294 5.05 -25.76 4.87
CA LYS A 294 3.96 -26.15 5.79
C LYS A 294 2.70 -25.31 5.68
N LYS A 295 2.62 -24.40 4.70
CA LYS A 295 1.39 -23.64 4.37
C LYS A 295 0.86 -24.12 3.01
#